data_ac48526d49f1e3ce780709933c869dbc
#
_entry.id   ac48526d49f1e3ce780709933c869dbc
#
_cell.length_a   1.000
_cell.length_b   1.000
_cell.length_c   1.000
_cell.angle_alpha   90.00
_cell.angle_beta   90.00
_cell.angle_gamma   90.00
#
_symmetry.space_group_name_H-M   'P 1'
#
loop_
_entity.id
_entity.type
_entity.pdbx_description
1 polymer ?
#
loop_
_entity_poly.entity_id
_entity_poly.type
_entity_poly.pdbx_seq_one_letter_code
_entity_poly.pdbx_strand_id
1 'polypeptide(L)'
;MKHPKQLLAVLLMGVACTLQAQRSETLLEKNWKFSKGDFKEASQPEFNDTKWESVVIPHDWAIFGPFDMNNDLQNVAVTQNFEKKASLKTGRTGGLPYVGTGWYRTSFDAPADKELTLPVSYPHLTLP
;
A
#
# COMPACT_ATOMS: atom_id res chain seq x y z
N MET A 1 -23.76 34.89 -49.59
CA MET A 1 -23.67 35.37 -48.20
C MET A 1 -23.65 34.14 -47.32
N LYS A 2 -22.50 33.81 -46.72
CA LYS A 2 -22.32 32.60 -45.87
C LYS A 2 -22.94 32.87 -44.49
N HIS A 3 -23.79 31.95 -44.02
CA HIS A 3 -24.60 32.10 -42.85
C HIS A 3 -23.78 32.23 -41.54
N PRO A 4 -23.81 33.37 -40.84
CA PRO A 4 -23.01 33.59 -39.64
C PRO A 4 -23.36 32.60 -38.48
N LYS A 5 -24.55 32.01 -38.50
CA LYS A 5 -25.01 31.02 -37.54
C LYS A 5 -24.24 29.68 -37.63
N GLN A 6 -23.79 29.29 -38.82
CA GLN A 6 -23.00 28.07 -39.02
C GLN A 6 -21.56 28.25 -38.56
N LEU A 7 -20.99 29.45 -38.71
CA LEU A 7 -19.65 29.75 -38.23
C LEU A 7 -19.58 29.75 -36.67
N LEU A 8 -20.63 30.27 -36.06
CA LEU A 8 -20.75 30.28 -34.57
C LEU A 8 -20.89 28.88 -33.98
N ALA A 9 -21.63 27.99 -34.66
CA ALA A 9 -21.79 26.61 -34.22
C ALA A 9 -20.48 25.81 -34.31
N VAL A 10 -19.67 25.99 -35.32
CA VAL A 10 -18.37 25.37 -35.50
C VAL A 10 -17.37 25.89 -34.46
N LEU A 11 -17.40 27.16 -34.12
CA LEU A 11 -16.55 27.77 -33.09
C LEU A 11 -16.90 27.23 -31.67
N LEU A 12 -18.20 27.07 -31.37
CA LEU A 12 -18.63 26.47 -30.10
C LEU A 12 -18.24 24.98 -29.97
N MET A 13 -18.29 24.24 -31.08
CA MET A 13 -17.92 22.82 -31.09
C MET A 13 -16.40 22.61 -30.91
N GLY A 14 -15.59 23.55 -31.37
CA GLY A 14 -14.12 23.54 -31.20
C GLY A 14 -13.68 23.81 -29.77
N VAL A 15 -14.44 24.58 -28.98
CA VAL A 15 -14.12 24.89 -27.58
C VAL A 15 -14.49 23.74 -26.64
N ALA A 16 -15.50 22.93 -26.97
CA ALA A 16 -15.93 21.79 -26.15
C ALA A 16 -14.90 20.64 -26.11
N CYS A 17 -13.98 20.53 -27.07
CA CYS A 17 -12.98 19.46 -27.14
C CYS A 17 -11.74 19.68 -26.26
N THR A 18 -11.60 20.82 -25.59
CA THR A 18 -10.38 21.14 -24.81
C THR A 18 -10.47 20.93 -23.31
N LEU A 19 -11.63 20.50 -22.80
CA LEU A 19 -11.80 20.14 -21.38
C LEU A 19 -11.39 18.68 -21.15
N GLN A 20 -10.12 18.37 -21.34
CA GLN A 20 -9.58 17.11 -20.86
C GLN A 20 -9.24 17.27 -19.38
N ALA A 21 -9.91 16.52 -18.53
CA ALA A 21 -9.52 16.37 -17.13
C ALA A 21 -8.14 15.73 -17.09
N GLN A 22 -7.12 16.49 -16.73
CA GLN A 22 -5.75 15.99 -16.62
C GLN A 22 -5.60 15.26 -15.28
N ARG A 23 -5.55 13.94 -15.34
CA ARG A 23 -5.15 13.12 -14.20
C ARG A 23 -3.65 13.23 -14.01
N SER A 24 -3.22 13.54 -12.82
CA SER A 24 -1.83 13.55 -12.41
C SER A 24 -1.59 12.38 -11.45
N GLU A 25 -0.55 11.62 -11.67
CA GLU A 25 -0.15 10.50 -10.81
C GLU A 25 1.21 10.80 -10.19
N THR A 26 1.33 10.53 -8.90
CA THR A 26 2.58 10.69 -8.15
C THR A 26 2.86 9.42 -7.39
N LEU A 27 4.05 8.85 -7.59
CA LEU A 27 4.50 7.67 -6.84
C LEU A 27 5.05 8.09 -5.48
N LEU A 28 4.51 7.47 -4.43
CA LEU A 28 4.96 7.69 -3.05
C LEU A 28 6.01 6.65 -2.66
N GLU A 29 7.18 6.69 -3.28
CA GLU A 29 8.26 5.73 -3.05
C GLU A 29 9.27 6.20 -1.99
N LYS A 30 9.40 7.50 -1.81
CA LYS A 30 10.44 8.13 -0.97
C LYS A 30 9.84 8.78 0.28
N ASN A 31 10.71 9.17 1.19
CA ASN A 31 10.37 9.88 2.43
C ASN A 31 9.51 9.06 3.39
N TRP A 32 9.60 7.75 3.32
CA TRP A 32 8.98 6.88 4.29
C TRP A 32 9.84 6.75 5.54
N LYS A 33 9.17 6.65 6.68
CA LYS A 33 9.75 6.30 7.96
C LYS A 33 9.28 4.92 8.36
N PHE A 34 10.20 4.10 8.87
CA PHE A 34 9.92 2.74 9.28
C PHE A 34 10.41 2.46 10.70
N SER A 35 9.66 1.69 11.47
CA SER A 35 10.10 1.14 12.76
C SER A 35 9.43 -0.20 13.04
N LYS A 36 10.21 -1.14 13.59
CA LYS A 36 9.70 -2.40 14.14
C LYS A 36 9.07 -2.16 15.50
N GLY A 37 7.92 -2.77 15.73
CA GLY A 37 7.18 -2.68 17.00
C GLY A 37 5.74 -2.24 16.82
N ASP A 38 4.97 -2.30 17.90
CA ASP A 38 3.58 -1.86 17.92
C ASP A 38 3.48 -0.46 18.57
N PHE A 39 3.30 0.54 17.73
CA PHE A 39 3.18 1.94 18.13
C PHE A 39 1.76 2.43 17.85
N LYS A 40 0.83 2.14 18.74
CA LYS A 40 -0.60 2.49 18.55
C LYS A 40 -0.82 3.98 18.32
N GLU A 41 -0.02 4.83 18.95
CA GLU A 41 -0.04 6.28 18.81
C GLU A 41 0.49 6.76 17.45
N ALA A 42 1.18 5.88 16.72
CA ALA A 42 1.76 6.22 15.41
C ALA A 42 0.71 6.49 14.31
N SER A 43 -0.55 6.19 14.57
CA SER A 43 -1.67 6.61 13.73
C SER A 43 -2.00 8.11 13.83
N GLN A 44 -1.51 8.78 14.88
CA GLN A 44 -1.77 10.20 15.08
C GLN A 44 -0.83 11.07 14.24
N PRO A 45 -1.33 12.16 13.62
CA PRO A 45 -0.48 13.05 12.81
C PRO A 45 0.70 13.64 13.58
N GLU A 46 0.51 13.96 14.87
CA GLU A 46 1.48 14.60 15.74
C GLU A 46 2.55 13.65 16.30
N PHE A 47 2.46 12.37 15.97
CA PHE A 47 3.43 11.38 16.46
C PHE A 47 4.84 11.71 16.00
N ASN A 48 5.79 11.67 16.93
CA ASN A 48 7.19 11.97 16.64
C ASN A 48 7.92 10.71 16.13
N ASP A 49 8.12 10.65 14.83
CA ASP A 49 8.84 9.58 14.12
C ASP A 49 10.29 9.93 13.74
N THR A 50 10.88 10.98 14.33
CA THR A 50 12.23 11.44 13.98
C THR A 50 13.33 10.41 14.21
N LYS A 51 13.11 9.45 15.12
CA LYS A 51 14.03 8.35 15.42
C LYS A 51 13.84 7.14 14.51
N TRP A 52 12.82 7.15 13.67
CA TRP A 52 12.55 6.05 12.77
C TRP A 52 13.49 6.05 11.58
N GLU A 53 13.76 4.87 11.07
CA GLU A 53 14.59 4.68 9.89
C GLU A 53 13.95 5.33 8.66
N SER A 54 14.76 6.00 7.84
CA SER A 54 14.31 6.51 6.54
C SER A 54 14.48 5.43 5.49
N VAL A 55 13.40 5.08 4.82
CA VAL A 55 13.37 3.99 3.85
C VAL A 55 12.75 4.45 2.53
N VAL A 56 13.02 3.68 1.50
CA VAL A 56 12.39 3.78 0.17
C VAL A 56 11.57 2.51 -0.03
N ILE A 57 10.36 2.64 -0.53
CA ILE A 57 9.53 1.47 -0.82
C ILE A 57 9.66 1.06 -2.30
N PRO A 58 9.61 -0.24 -2.61
CA PRO A 58 9.33 -1.36 -1.71
C PRO A 58 10.47 -1.64 -0.72
N HIS A 59 10.13 -1.97 0.54
CA HIS A 59 11.08 -2.25 1.61
C HIS A 59 10.70 -3.54 2.33
N ASP A 60 11.61 -4.50 2.34
CA ASP A 60 11.43 -5.76 3.06
C ASP A 60 12.23 -5.74 4.37
N TRP A 61 11.54 -5.43 5.45
CA TRP A 61 12.14 -5.28 6.77
C TRP A 61 12.39 -6.60 7.49
N ALA A 62 11.74 -7.69 7.07
CA ALA A 62 11.83 -8.98 7.75
C ALA A 62 13.15 -9.70 7.45
N ILE A 63 13.72 -9.49 6.25
CA ILE A 63 14.94 -10.19 5.81
C ILE A 63 16.20 -9.83 6.60
N PHE A 64 16.21 -8.73 7.31
CA PHE A 64 17.37 -8.29 8.11
C PHE A 64 17.36 -8.84 9.54
N GLY A 65 16.38 -9.68 9.87
CA GLY A 65 16.30 -10.27 11.21
C GLY A 65 15.74 -9.30 12.27
N PRO A 66 15.95 -9.60 13.54
CA PRO A 66 16.71 -10.74 14.06
C PRO A 66 16.15 -12.09 13.64
N PHE A 67 17.03 -13.06 13.38
CA PHE A 67 16.63 -14.43 13.05
C PHE A 67 16.50 -15.24 14.34
N ASP A 68 15.40 -15.95 14.48
CA ASP A 68 15.11 -16.76 15.67
C ASP A 68 14.47 -18.09 15.25
N MET A 69 14.98 -19.19 15.82
CA MET A 69 14.43 -20.52 15.58
C MET A 69 12.97 -20.67 16.01
N ASN A 70 12.49 -19.83 16.93
CA ASN A 70 11.10 -19.83 17.34
C ASN A 70 10.17 -19.23 16.30
N ASN A 71 10.67 -18.36 15.41
CA ASN A 71 9.89 -17.80 14.30
C ASN A 71 9.55 -18.84 13.23
N ASP A 72 10.32 -19.93 13.16
CA ASP A 72 10.12 -21.04 12.24
C ASP A 72 8.93 -21.94 12.62
N LEU A 73 8.46 -21.86 13.86
CA LEU A 73 7.38 -22.71 14.36
C LEU A 73 6.02 -22.20 13.89
N GLN A 74 5.21 -23.11 13.36
CA GLN A 74 3.82 -22.84 13.02
C GLN A 74 2.89 -23.91 13.58
N ASN A 75 1.67 -23.49 13.94
CA ASN A 75 0.60 -24.37 14.35
C ASN A 75 -0.58 -24.16 13.42
N VAL A 76 -0.95 -25.16 12.64
CA VAL A 76 -2.05 -25.10 11.69
C VAL A 76 -3.04 -26.23 11.91
N ALA A 77 -4.33 -25.95 11.80
CA ALA A 77 -5.37 -26.96 11.83
C ALA A 77 -5.57 -27.52 10.42
N VAL A 78 -5.10 -28.73 10.20
CA VAL A 78 -5.23 -29.41 8.90
C VAL A 78 -5.77 -30.82 9.06
N THR A 79 -6.45 -31.31 8.03
CA THR A 79 -6.87 -32.71 7.93
C THR A 79 -5.83 -33.46 7.10
N GLN A 80 -5.17 -34.41 7.71
CA GLN A 80 -4.25 -35.30 6.99
C GLN A 80 -4.98 -36.54 6.48
N ASN A 81 -4.30 -37.34 5.62
CA ASN A 81 -4.83 -38.58 5.11
C ASN A 81 -5.31 -39.48 6.29
N PHE A 82 -6.49 -40.06 6.11
CA PHE A 82 -7.15 -40.94 7.11
C PHE A 82 -7.75 -40.22 8.33
N GLU A 83 -7.63 -38.91 8.46
CA GLU A 83 -8.32 -38.14 9.50
C GLU A 83 -9.71 -37.70 9.04
N LYS A 84 -10.70 -37.74 9.95
CA LYS A 84 -12.07 -37.28 9.67
C LYS A 84 -12.31 -35.81 9.98
N LYS A 85 -11.41 -35.21 10.77
CA LYS A 85 -11.49 -33.81 11.20
C LYS A 85 -10.11 -33.20 11.24
N ALA A 86 -10.04 -31.88 11.00
CA ALA A 86 -8.83 -31.15 11.15
C ALA A 86 -8.32 -31.21 12.61
N SER A 87 -7.04 -31.46 12.78
CA SER A 87 -6.34 -31.42 14.06
C SER A 87 -5.14 -30.47 13.98
N LEU A 88 -4.76 -29.91 15.11
CA LEU A 88 -3.63 -29.00 15.20
C LEU A 88 -2.33 -29.75 14.92
N LYS A 89 -1.59 -29.30 13.94
CA LYS A 89 -0.26 -29.82 13.62
C LYS A 89 0.76 -28.72 13.87
N THR A 90 1.86 -29.11 14.48
CA THR A 90 3.03 -28.25 14.66
C THR A 90 4.10 -28.64 13.64
N GLY A 91 4.65 -27.66 12.99
CA GLY A 91 5.68 -27.87 11.98
C GLY A 91 6.67 -26.71 11.93
N ARG A 92 7.67 -26.85 11.06
CA ARG A 92 8.62 -25.80 10.74
C ARG A 92 8.35 -25.26 9.36
N THR A 93 8.46 -23.94 9.19
CA THR A 93 8.25 -23.23 7.92
C THR A 93 9.54 -23.07 7.13
N GLY A 94 10.70 -23.17 7.77
CA GLY A 94 11.99 -22.76 7.23
C GLY A 94 12.22 -21.25 7.28
N GLY A 95 11.26 -20.49 7.82
CA GLY A 95 11.30 -19.02 7.88
C GLY A 95 11.79 -18.54 9.24
N LEU A 96 13.06 -18.15 9.31
CA LEU A 96 13.67 -17.62 10.53
C LEU A 96 13.58 -16.10 10.70
N PRO A 97 13.18 -15.27 9.68
CA PRO A 97 13.12 -13.83 9.82
C PRO A 97 12.16 -13.38 10.92
N TYR A 98 12.35 -12.16 11.37
CA TYR A 98 11.51 -11.54 12.40
C TYR A 98 10.02 -11.58 12.03
N VAL A 99 9.19 -12.00 12.99
CA VAL A 99 7.73 -11.96 12.90
C VAL A 99 7.20 -10.96 13.93
N GLY A 100 6.40 -10.01 13.48
CA GLY A 100 5.83 -8.99 14.36
C GLY A 100 5.24 -7.83 13.58
N THR A 101 4.92 -6.75 14.28
CA THR A 101 4.38 -5.52 13.70
C THR A 101 5.51 -4.62 13.22
N GLY A 102 5.34 -4.04 12.05
CA GLY A 102 6.17 -2.95 11.53
C GLY A 102 5.27 -1.79 11.11
N TRP A 103 5.70 -0.57 11.42
CA TRP A 103 4.99 0.64 11.05
C TRP A 103 5.74 1.39 9.96
N TYR A 104 4.97 1.83 8.97
CA TYR A 104 5.42 2.75 7.93
C TYR A 104 4.63 4.05 8.03
N ARG A 105 5.33 5.18 7.97
CA ARG A 105 4.74 6.50 7.95
C ARG A 105 5.33 7.33 6.81
N THR A 106 4.49 8.09 6.18
CA THR A 106 4.89 9.14 5.25
C THR A 106 3.91 10.29 5.31
N SER A 107 4.32 11.44 4.87
CA SER A 107 3.48 12.61 4.68
C SER A 107 3.67 13.16 3.27
N PHE A 108 2.61 13.68 2.70
CA PHE A 108 2.64 14.34 1.40
C PHE A 108 1.67 15.53 1.40
N ASP A 109 1.97 16.50 0.57
CA ASP A 109 1.10 17.66 0.39
C ASP A 109 -0.05 17.30 -0.55
N ALA A 110 -1.27 17.40 -0.02
CA ALA A 110 -2.49 17.17 -0.78
C ALA A 110 -2.96 18.48 -1.40
N PRO A 111 -3.15 18.58 -2.73
CA PRO A 111 -3.77 19.76 -3.34
C PRO A 111 -5.20 19.93 -2.83
N ALA A 112 -5.52 21.15 -2.37
CA ALA A 112 -6.82 21.45 -1.76
C ALA A 112 -7.97 21.50 -2.76
N ASP A 113 -7.67 21.65 -4.04
CA ASP A 113 -8.62 21.86 -5.15
C ASP A 113 -8.86 20.61 -6.00
N LYS A 114 -8.32 19.46 -5.60
CA LYS A 114 -8.40 18.22 -6.37
C LYS A 114 -8.89 17.06 -5.53
N GLU A 115 -9.65 16.19 -6.17
CA GLU A 115 -9.98 14.88 -5.61
C GLU A 115 -8.73 13.98 -5.62
N LEU A 116 -8.41 13.38 -4.48
CA LEU A 116 -7.31 12.47 -4.34
C LEU A 116 -7.80 11.02 -4.24
N THR A 117 -7.16 10.15 -5.00
CA THR A 117 -7.34 8.71 -4.88
C THR A 117 -6.01 8.09 -4.53
N LEU A 118 -5.95 7.31 -3.45
CA LEU A 118 -4.78 6.54 -3.07
C LEU A 118 -5.01 5.06 -3.43
N PRO A 119 -4.56 4.61 -4.62
CA PRO A 119 -4.64 3.20 -4.96
C PRO A 119 -3.62 2.41 -4.14
N VAL A 120 -4.09 1.39 -3.43
CA VAL A 120 -3.24 0.44 -2.70
C VAL A 120 -3.31 -0.89 -3.41
N SER A 121 -2.15 -1.41 -3.82
CA SER A 121 -2.05 -2.72 -4.48
C SER A 121 -1.57 -3.77 -3.49
N TYR A 122 -2.30 -4.88 -3.41
CA TYR A 122 -1.92 -6.07 -2.66
C TYR A 122 -1.64 -7.21 -3.63
N PRO A 123 -0.39 -7.36 -4.11
CA PRO A 123 -0.08 -8.28 -5.21
C PRO A 123 -0.27 -9.78 -4.87
N HIS A 124 -0.51 -10.12 -3.61
CA HIS A 124 -0.68 -11.53 -3.19
C HIS A 124 -2.06 -11.85 -2.64
N LEU A 125 -3.04 -10.99 -2.79
CA LEU A 125 -4.42 -11.28 -2.42
C LEU A 125 -5.29 -11.54 -3.66
N THR A 126 -4.83 -12.35 -4.58
CA THR A 126 -5.73 -13.08 -5.47
C THR A 126 -6.21 -14.31 -4.73
N LEU A 127 -7.24 -14.14 -3.91
CA LEU A 127 -8.02 -15.27 -3.46
C LEU A 127 -8.88 -15.76 -4.62
N PRO A 128 -8.94 -17.08 -4.86
CA PRO A 128 -9.80 -17.65 -5.88
C PRO A 128 -11.28 -17.45 -5.56
#